data_a4a689af294116035af5b5f054b2e118
#
_entry.id   a4a689af294116035af5b5f054b2e118
#
_cell.length_a   1.000
_cell.length_b   1.000
_cell.length_c   1.000
_cell.angle_alpha   90.00
_cell.angle_beta   90.00
_cell.angle_gamma   90.00
#
_symmetry.space_group_name_H-M   'P 1'
#
loop_
_entity.id
_entity.type
_entity.pdbx_description
1 polymer ?
#
loop_
_entity_poly.entity_id
_entity_poly.type
_entity_poly.pdbx_seq_one_letter_code
_entity_poly.pdbx_strand_id
1 'polypeptide(L)'
;GLPGLLIGFMLSTVFTWHTTFAINSLTHVFGNRRYPTTDDSRNHWFLGLITLGEGWHNNHHHYQSAARCGFYWWEIDITWYVLKVLSWFGIVWDLREVPAHVRDGRKKFEQRVAEA
;
A
#
# COMPACT_ATOMS: atom_id res chain seq x y z
N GLY A 1 13.85 -21.99 22.13
CA GLY A 1 15.07 -21.58 22.82
C GLY A 1 15.85 -20.50 22.06
N LEU A 2 17.03 -20.13 22.55
CA LEU A 2 17.87 -19.05 21.99
C LEU A 2 18.12 -19.16 20.47
N PRO A 3 18.41 -20.33 19.88
CA PRO A 3 18.57 -20.42 18.41
C PRO A 3 17.29 -20.03 17.65
N GLY A 4 16.13 -20.45 18.12
CA GLY A 4 14.86 -20.09 17.49
C GLY A 4 14.58 -18.58 17.59
N LEU A 5 14.91 -17.95 18.73
CA LEU A 5 14.80 -16.51 18.89
C LEU A 5 15.78 -15.77 17.95
N LEU A 6 17.05 -16.17 17.92
CA LEU A 6 18.04 -15.54 17.07
C LEU A 6 17.72 -15.70 15.59
N ILE A 7 17.44 -16.92 15.13
CA ILE A 7 17.11 -17.19 13.73
C ILE A 7 15.79 -16.53 13.37
N GLY A 8 14.73 -16.74 14.15
CA GLY A 8 13.41 -16.19 13.90
C GLY A 8 13.41 -14.66 13.92
N PHE A 9 14.00 -14.05 14.93
CA PHE A 9 14.07 -12.58 15.05
C PHE A 9 15.00 -11.96 14.01
N MET A 10 16.23 -12.43 13.91
CA MET A 10 17.21 -11.84 12.99
C MET A 10 16.81 -12.03 11.53
N LEU A 11 16.39 -13.24 11.15
CA LEU A 11 16.00 -13.53 9.78
C LEU A 11 14.73 -12.75 9.38
N SER A 12 13.73 -12.71 10.24
CA SER A 12 12.51 -11.93 9.96
C SER A 12 12.80 -10.43 9.88
N THR A 13 13.66 -9.90 10.73
CA THR A 13 14.06 -8.50 10.70
C THR A 13 14.79 -8.15 9.41
N VAL A 14 15.77 -8.95 9.01
CA VAL A 14 16.51 -8.73 7.76
C VAL A 14 15.58 -8.83 6.55
N PHE A 15 14.70 -9.82 6.52
CA PHE A 15 13.71 -9.97 5.45
C PHE A 15 12.77 -8.77 5.37
N THR A 16 12.23 -8.32 6.51
CA THR A 16 11.34 -7.15 6.57
C THR A 16 12.04 -5.89 6.08
N TRP A 17 13.28 -5.64 6.51
CA TRP A 17 14.04 -4.49 6.05
C TRP A 17 14.28 -4.50 4.54
N HIS A 18 14.71 -5.64 3.99
CA HIS A 18 14.94 -5.75 2.55
C HIS A 18 13.65 -5.56 1.74
N THR A 19 12.54 -6.10 2.23
CA THR A 19 11.23 -5.91 1.60
C THR A 19 10.82 -4.43 1.64
N THR A 20 10.97 -3.77 2.78
CA THR A 20 10.65 -2.34 2.92
C THR A 20 11.53 -1.46 2.03
N PHE A 21 12.85 -1.71 1.99
CA PHE A 21 13.75 -0.97 1.12
C PHE A 21 13.47 -1.24 -0.36
N ALA A 22 13.14 -2.47 -0.74
CA ALA A 22 12.76 -2.81 -2.10
C ALA A 22 11.48 -2.07 -2.52
N ILE A 23 10.47 -2.01 -1.66
CA ILE A 23 9.25 -1.23 -1.91
C ILE A 23 9.63 0.23 -2.14
N ASN A 24 10.31 0.88 -1.18
CA ASN A 24 10.66 2.29 -1.27
C ASN A 24 11.57 2.63 -2.45
N SER A 25 12.39 1.71 -2.92
CA SER A 25 13.25 1.92 -4.09
C SER A 25 12.52 1.63 -5.40
N LEU A 26 11.95 0.43 -5.54
CA LEU A 26 11.39 -0.03 -6.80
C LEU A 26 10.10 0.69 -7.17
N THR A 27 9.23 1.00 -6.19
CA THR A 27 7.99 1.72 -6.45
C THR A 27 8.17 3.23 -6.65
N HIS A 28 9.36 3.75 -6.50
CA HIS A 28 9.70 5.11 -6.93
C HIS A 28 10.30 5.16 -8.34
N VAL A 29 10.65 4.00 -8.92
CA VAL A 29 11.20 3.88 -10.28
C VAL A 29 10.22 3.20 -11.23
N PHE A 30 9.62 2.09 -10.80
CA PHE A 30 8.77 1.24 -11.63
C PHE A 30 7.30 1.34 -11.23
N GLY A 31 6.41 1.34 -12.22
CA GLY A 31 4.95 1.34 -12.02
C GLY A 31 4.26 2.58 -12.56
N ASN A 32 2.99 2.72 -12.23
CA ASN A 32 2.12 3.78 -12.72
C ASN A 32 1.82 4.79 -11.63
N ARG A 33 1.95 6.08 -11.94
CA ARG A 33 1.45 7.17 -11.09
C ARG A 33 -0.02 7.40 -11.40
N ARG A 34 -0.88 7.09 -10.44
CA ARG A 34 -2.31 7.36 -10.55
C ARG A 34 -2.67 8.74 -10.03
N TYR A 35 -2.04 9.13 -8.94
CA TYR A 35 -2.30 10.39 -8.26
C TYR A 35 -1.09 11.32 -8.35
N PRO A 36 -1.31 12.62 -8.45
CA PRO A 36 -0.24 13.62 -8.39
C PRO A 36 0.22 13.75 -6.92
N THR A 37 1.25 13.01 -6.57
CA THR A 37 1.96 13.11 -5.30
C THR A 37 3.17 14.02 -5.44
N THR A 38 3.68 14.56 -4.34
CA THR A 38 4.88 15.41 -4.32
C THR A 38 6.17 14.64 -4.54
N ASP A 39 6.09 13.32 -4.52
CA ASP A 39 7.19 12.38 -4.75
C ASP A 39 6.96 11.55 -6.03
N ASP A 40 7.91 10.66 -6.34
CA ASP A 40 7.85 9.78 -7.50
C ASP A 40 7.22 8.42 -7.21
N SER A 41 6.42 8.30 -6.15
CA SER A 41 5.75 7.05 -5.77
C SER A 41 4.83 6.56 -6.90
N ARG A 42 4.85 5.24 -7.11
CA ARG A 42 4.11 4.54 -8.17
C ARG A 42 3.41 3.32 -7.62
N ASN A 43 2.35 2.92 -8.31
CA ASN A 43 1.66 1.66 -8.06
C ASN A 43 2.23 0.58 -8.97
N HIS A 44 2.60 -0.55 -8.39
CA HIS A 44 3.09 -1.71 -9.13
C HIS A 44 2.36 -2.98 -8.69
N TRP A 45 1.51 -3.53 -9.56
CA TRP A 45 0.60 -4.64 -9.21
C TRP A 45 1.32 -5.89 -8.70
N PHE A 46 2.45 -6.26 -9.34
CA PHE A 46 3.22 -7.43 -8.93
C PHE A 46 3.86 -7.22 -7.54
N LEU A 47 4.44 -6.05 -7.30
CA LEU A 47 4.94 -5.70 -5.97
C LEU A 47 3.78 -5.63 -4.96
N GLY A 48 2.62 -5.11 -5.34
CA GLY A 48 1.42 -5.12 -4.50
C GLY A 48 1.04 -6.51 -4.04
N LEU A 49 1.14 -7.50 -4.92
CA LEU A 49 0.82 -8.88 -4.58
C LEU A 49 1.86 -9.52 -3.64
N ILE A 50 3.16 -9.43 -3.98
CA ILE A 50 4.22 -10.10 -3.19
C ILE A 50 4.53 -9.40 -1.87
N THR A 51 4.19 -8.12 -1.73
CA THR A 51 4.36 -7.32 -0.50
C THR A 51 3.06 -7.14 0.26
N LEU A 52 2.06 -7.98 -0.01
CA LEU A 52 0.78 -8.05 0.70
C LEU A 52 -0.06 -6.74 0.65
N GLY A 53 0.18 -5.88 -0.33
CA GLY A 53 -0.54 -4.62 -0.54
C GLY A 53 0.36 -3.38 -0.66
N GLU A 54 1.57 -3.42 -0.13
CA GLU A 54 2.48 -2.25 -0.07
C GLU A 54 2.92 -1.72 -1.44
N GLY A 55 2.85 -2.53 -2.50
CA GLY A 55 3.16 -2.08 -3.86
C GLY A 55 2.14 -1.10 -4.46
N TRP A 56 1.01 -0.84 -3.81
CA TRP A 56 0.09 0.27 -4.12
C TRP A 56 0.58 1.59 -3.52
N HIS A 57 1.83 1.90 -3.73
CA HIS A 57 2.60 2.90 -3.02
C HIS A 57 2.21 4.35 -3.36
N ASN A 58 1.84 4.63 -4.61
CA ASN A 58 1.31 5.93 -5.00
C ASN A 58 -0.07 6.21 -4.36
N ASN A 59 -0.91 5.20 -4.23
CA ASN A 59 -2.16 5.32 -3.48
C ASN A 59 -1.88 5.65 -2.01
N HIS A 60 -0.95 4.91 -1.38
CA HIS A 60 -0.54 5.15 -0.01
C HIS A 60 -0.04 6.58 0.19
N HIS A 61 0.88 7.05 -0.65
CA HIS A 61 1.39 8.42 -0.57
C HIS A 61 0.34 9.49 -0.86
N HIS A 62 -0.67 9.18 -1.65
CA HIS A 62 -1.79 10.09 -1.89
C HIS A 62 -2.70 10.24 -0.67
N TYR A 63 -2.95 9.16 0.09
CA TYR A 63 -3.78 9.18 1.30
C TYR A 63 -3.29 8.21 2.36
N GLN A 64 -2.27 8.63 3.11
CA GLN A 64 -1.56 7.81 4.11
C GLN A 64 -2.42 7.42 5.32
N SER A 65 -3.53 8.12 5.56
CA SER A 65 -4.41 7.84 6.70
C SER A 65 -5.26 6.59 6.53
N ALA A 66 -5.36 6.02 5.31
CA ALA A 66 -6.12 4.81 5.08
C ALA A 66 -5.38 3.58 5.60
N ALA A 67 -6.12 2.64 6.17
CA ALA A 67 -5.62 1.31 6.52
C ALA A 67 -5.47 0.40 5.29
N ARG A 68 -5.87 0.89 4.12
CA ARG A 68 -5.90 0.17 2.85
C ARG A 68 -5.03 0.89 1.82
N CYS A 69 -4.08 0.18 1.22
CA CYS A 69 -3.25 0.71 0.13
C CYS A 69 -3.89 0.50 -1.25
N GLY A 70 -4.59 -0.61 -1.48
CA GLY A 70 -5.37 -0.85 -2.70
C GLY A 70 -6.71 -0.11 -2.66
N PHE A 71 -6.90 0.95 -3.44
CA PHE A 71 -8.12 1.80 -3.39
C PHE A 71 -9.29 1.23 -4.16
N TYR A 72 -9.03 0.39 -5.15
CA TYR A 72 -10.05 -0.26 -5.98
C TYR A 72 -10.12 -1.76 -5.73
N TRP A 73 -11.21 -2.40 -6.10
CA TRP A 73 -11.45 -3.82 -5.85
C TRP A 73 -10.44 -4.75 -6.57
N TRP A 74 -9.89 -4.31 -7.71
CA TRP A 74 -8.87 -5.07 -8.46
C TRP A 74 -7.45 -4.84 -7.93
N GLU A 75 -7.25 -3.90 -7.04
CA GLU A 75 -6.00 -3.65 -6.34
C GLU A 75 -5.93 -4.54 -5.12
N ILE A 76 -5.44 -5.75 -5.32
CA ILE A 76 -5.37 -6.77 -4.28
C ILE A 76 -4.46 -6.27 -3.16
N ASP A 77 -5.03 -6.16 -1.97
CA ASP A 77 -4.38 -5.73 -0.75
C ASP A 77 -4.64 -6.78 0.34
N ILE A 78 -3.73 -7.73 0.45
CA ILE A 78 -3.87 -8.88 1.35
C ILE A 78 -3.90 -8.43 2.80
N THR A 79 -3.06 -7.45 3.16
CA THR A 79 -3.04 -6.87 4.51
C THR A 79 -4.41 -6.31 4.89
N TRP A 80 -5.05 -5.58 3.98
CA TRP A 80 -6.40 -5.08 4.20
C TRP A 80 -7.41 -6.21 4.46
N TYR A 81 -7.36 -7.29 3.69
CA TYR A 81 -8.28 -8.41 3.87
C TYR A 81 -8.09 -9.09 5.23
N VAL A 82 -6.83 -9.28 5.66
CA VAL A 82 -6.51 -9.80 6.99
C VAL A 82 -7.05 -8.87 8.09
N LEU A 83 -6.82 -7.56 7.99
CA LEU A 83 -7.34 -6.58 8.93
C LEU A 83 -8.87 -6.61 9.00
N LYS A 84 -9.54 -6.75 7.85
CA LYS A 84 -11.00 -6.86 7.78
C LYS A 84 -11.51 -8.10 8.51
N VAL A 85 -10.87 -9.26 8.31
CA VAL A 85 -11.21 -10.48 9.05
C VAL A 85 -11.01 -10.30 10.55
N LEU A 86 -9.87 -9.74 10.97
CA LEU A 86 -9.59 -9.47 12.38
C LEU A 86 -10.60 -8.49 13.00
N SER A 87 -11.12 -7.56 12.21
CA SER A 87 -12.14 -6.62 12.69
C SER A 87 -13.49 -7.29 12.96
N TRP A 88 -13.83 -8.36 12.25
CA TRP A 88 -15.05 -9.15 12.53
C TRP A 88 -14.99 -9.86 13.88
N PHE A 89 -13.78 -10.17 14.35
CA PHE A 89 -13.56 -10.74 15.68
C PHE A 89 -13.33 -9.70 16.78
N GLY A 90 -13.42 -8.40 16.45
CA GLY A 90 -13.18 -7.33 17.41
C GLY A 90 -11.73 -7.15 17.88
N ILE A 91 -10.78 -7.79 17.17
CA ILE A 91 -9.33 -7.71 17.47
C ILE A 91 -8.76 -6.37 16.98
N VAL A 92 -9.27 -5.89 15.85
CA VAL A 92 -8.88 -4.61 15.22
C VAL A 92 -10.15 -3.78 15.01
N TRP A 93 -10.06 -2.48 15.24
CA TRP A 93 -11.16 -1.53 15.06
C TRP A 93 -10.67 -0.24 14.42
N ASP A 94 -11.61 0.64 14.05
CA ASP A 94 -11.34 1.94 13.41
C ASP A 94 -10.48 1.82 12.11
N LEU A 95 -10.82 0.83 11.28
CA LEU A 95 -10.17 0.66 9.98
C LEU A 95 -10.62 1.79 9.04
N ARG A 96 -9.78 2.80 8.90
CA ARG A 96 -10.08 3.95 8.04
C ARG A 96 -10.04 3.57 6.57
N GLU A 97 -11.16 3.75 5.92
CA GLU A 97 -11.30 3.56 4.47
C GLU A 97 -10.97 4.84 3.70
N VAL A 98 -10.77 4.70 2.39
CA VAL A 98 -10.49 5.83 1.51
C VAL A 98 -11.80 6.52 1.13
N PRO A 99 -11.99 7.82 1.43
CA PRO A 99 -13.18 8.54 0.99
C PRO A 99 -13.30 8.59 -0.54
N ALA A 100 -14.52 8.50 -1.05
CA ALA A 100 -14.76 8.49 -2.49
C ALA A 100 -14.17 9.71 -3.22
N HIS A 101 -14.25 10.90 -2.61
CA HIS A 101 -13.69 12.12 -3.20
C HIS A 101 -12.16 12.11 -3.30
N VAL A 102 -11.47 11.37 -2.42
CA VAL A 102 -10.01 11.17 -2.47
C VAL A 102 -9.68 10.16 -3.56
N ARG A 103 -10.35 9.02 -3.55
CA ARG A 103 -10.18 7.97 -4.54
C ARG A 103 -10.42 8.46 -5.98
N ASP A 104 -11.48 9.23 -6.18
CA ASP A 104 -11.91 9.72 -7.49
C ASP A 104 -11.24 11.06 -7.87
N GLY A 105 -10.35 11.57 -7.05
CA GLY A 105 -9.59 12.82 -7.29
C GLY A 105 -8.79 12.82 -8.59
N ARG A 106 -8.38 11.65 -9.06
CA ARG A 106 -7.77 11.46 -10.39
C ARG A 106 -8.67 11.96 -11.53
N LYS A 107 -9.95 11.61 -11.52
CA LYS A 107 -10.88 11.99 -12.59
C LYS A 107 -10.98 13.51 -12.74
N LYS A 108 -10.97 14.23 -11.61
CA LYS A 108 -10.98 15.70 -11.62
C LYS A 108 -9.67 16.31 -12.16
N PHE A 109 -8.55 15.63 -11.92
CA PHE A 109 -7.25 16.07 -12.45
C PHE A 109 -7.15 15.84 -13.96
N GLU A 110 -7.51 14.64 -14.43
CA GLU A 110 -7.53 14.30 -15.86
C GLU A 110 -8.48 15.19 -16.65
N GLN A 111 -9.66 15.52 -16.10
CA GLN A 111 -10.61 16.46 -16.70
C GLN A 111 -10.01 17.86 -16.84
N ARG A 112 -9.36 18.37 -15.80
CA ARG A 112 -8.71 19.70 -15.87
C ARG A 112 -7.56 19.75 -16.87
N VAL A 113 -6.80 18.66 -17.01
CA VAL A 113 -5.71 18.58 -17.98
C VAL A 113 -6.25 18.48 -19.42
N ALA A 114 -7.38 17.83 -19.61
CA ALA A 114 -8.04 17.72 -20.92
C ALA A 114 -8.74 19.01 -21.35
N GLU A 115 -9.13 19.86 -20.39
CA GLU A 115 -9.79 21.15 -20.61
C GLU A 115 -8.79 22.32 -20.74
N ALA A 116 -7.53 22.09 -20.43
CA ALA A 116 -6.46 23.10 -20.54
C ALA A 116 -5.71 22.97 -21.85
#